data_0e88046bc96a06f2339a58414a3d4e6e
#
_entry.id   0e88046bc96a06f2339a58414a3d4e6e
#
_cell.length_a   1.000
_cell.length_b   1.000
_cell.length_c   1.000
_cell.angle_alpha   90.00
_cell.angle_beta   90.00
_cell.angle_gamma   90.00
#
_symmetry.space_group_name_H-M   'P 1'
#
loop_
_entity.id
_entity.type
_entity.pdbx_description
1 polymer ?
#
loop_
_entity_poly.entity_id
_entity_poly.type
_entity_poly.pdbx_seq_one_letter_code
_entity_poly.pdbx_strand_id
1 'polypeptide(L)'
;MLSANEVIGEHFYWMQVPFIYRIHEEPKMEKLRQFFDIAASLGYRTKGKIEEIEPYMLANMLRKFKGEVVETMLSTILLRTMNQARYSINNIGHFALATKYYTHFTSPIRRYPDLLVHRMIRTYLFNGDVSDQTIDNFITRLPDLAESSSEYEKRAVDCEREVDRMKKCEYMLKYQEQTFRGIVS
;
A
#
# COMPACT_ATOMS: atom_id res chain seq x y z
N MET A 1 3.59 -5.99 -14.52
CA MET A 1 3.61 -4.64 -13.90
C MET A 1 4.31 -4.67 -12.53
N LEU A 2 3.93 -5.56 -11.60
CA LEU A 2 4.60 -5.65 -10.29
C LEU A 2 6.10 -5.91 -10.43
N SER A 3 6.50 -6.95 -11.18
CA SER A 3 7.92 -7.29 -11.39
C SER A 3 8.73 -6.13 -11.99
N ALA A 4 8.16 -5.33 -12.89
CA ALA A 4 8.84 -4.15 -13.42
C ALA A 4 9.08 -3.08 -12.34
N ASN A 5 8.10 -2.85 -11.46
CA ASN A 5 8.22 -1.94 -10.33
C ASN A 5 9.30 -2.41 -9.33
N GLU A 6 9.36 -3.73 -9.07
CA GLU A 6 10.36 -4.34 -8.18
C GLU A 6 11.77 -4.21 -8.76
N VAL A 7 11.97 -4.60 -10.02
CA VAL A 7 13.28 -4.54 -10.69
C VAL A 7 13.84 -3.12 -10.71
N ILE A 8 13.00 -2.12 -11.00
CA ILE A 8 13.42 -0.72 -10.98
C ILE A 8 13.75 -0.28 -9.55
N GLY A 9 12.92 -0.61 -8.56
CA GLY A 9 13.19 -0.30 -7.16
C GLY A 9 14.50 -0.91 -6.66
N GLU A 10 14.74 -2.19 -6.99
CA GLU A 10 15.96 -2.91 -6.64
C GLU A 10 17.19 -2.32 -7.32
N HIS A 11 17.12 -2.04 -8.62
CA HIS A 11 18.23 -1.48 -9.38
C HIS A 11 18.74 -0.18 -8.77
N PHE A 12 17.82 0.78 -8.47
CA PHE A 12 18.20 2.06 -7.89
C PHE A 12 18.64 1.96 -6.41
N TYR A 13 18.15 0.98 -5.68
CA TYR A 13 18.65 0.69 -4.34
C TYR A 13 20.13 0.31 -4.37
N TRP A 14 20.53 -0.57 -5.28
CA TRP A 14 21.94 -0.99 -5.41
C TRP A 14 22.84 0.07 -6.04
N MET A 15 22.29 0.96 -6.86
CA MET A 15 23.03 2.13 -7.35
C MET A 15 23.38 3.14 -6.24
N GLN A 16 22.68 3.10 -5.12
CA GLN A 16 22.90 3.99 -3.97
C GLN A 16 22.81 5.49 -4.31
N VAL A 17 21.94 5.83 -5.26
CA VAL A 17 21.60 7.21 -5.59
C VAL A 17 20.28 7.62 -4.93
N PRO A 18 20.03 8.92 -4.72
CA PRO A 18 18.73 9.39 -4.26
C PRO A 18 17.60 8.87 -5.14
N PHE A 19 16.60 8.25 -4.54
CA PHE A 19 15.51 7.63 -5.26
C PHE A 19 14.20 7.69 -4.47
N ILE A 20 13.05 7.50 -5.14
CA ILE A 20 11.74 7.45 -4.52
C ILE A 20 11.18 6.03 -4.53
N TYR A 21 10.82 5.54 -3.35
CA TYR A 21 10.26 4.20 -3.12
C TYR A 21 8.78 4.29 -2.75
N ARG A 22 8.04 3.24 -3.04
CA ARG A 22 6.72 3.00 -2.49
C ARG A 22 6.86 2.02 -1.35
N ILE A 23 6.73 2.50 -0.13
CA ILE A 23 6.93 1.71 1.08
C ILE A 23 5.59 1.38 1.76
N HIS A 24 5.58 0.26 2.46
CA HIS A 24 4.46 -0.15 3.30
C HIS A 24 5.00 -0.76 4.58
N GLU A 25 4.79 -0.05 5.67
CA GLU A 25 5.25 -0.47 6.99
C GLU A 25 4.50 -1.70 7.48
N GLU A 26 5.14 -2.47 8.33
CA GLU A 26 4.50 -3.57 9.04
C GLU A 26 3.33 -3.06 9.89
N PRO A 27 2.25 -3.83 10.02
CA PRO A 27 1.13 -3.45 10.85
C PRO A 27 1.56 -3.40 12.33
N LYS A 28 0.94 -2.50 13.10
CA LYS A 28 1.20 -2.40 14.52
C LYS A 28 0.80 -3.70 15.21
N MET A 29 1.68 -4.23 16.07
CA MET A 29 1.49 -5.49 16.80
C MET A 29 0.18 -5.54 17.60
N GLU A 30 -0.20 -4.42 18.19
CA GLU A 30 -1.44 -4.31 18.95
C GLU A 30 -2.68 -4.55 18.07
N LYS A 31 -2.71 -3.97 16.89
CA LYS A 31 -3.79 -4.16 15.90
C LYS A 31 -3.82 -5.59 15.37
N LEU A 32 -2.63 -6.19 15.15
CA LEU A 32 -2.53 -7.59 14.75
C LEU A 32 -3.08 -8.53 15.84
N ARG A 33 -2.76 -8.28 17.10
CA ARG A 33 -3.30 -9.07 18.22
C ARG A 33 -4.82 -9.01 18.25
N GLN A 34 -5.41 -7.82 18.17
CA GLN A 34 -6.87 -7.65 18.10
C GLN A 34 -7.50 -8.40 16.93
N PHE A 35 -6.85 -8.34 15.75
CA PHE A 35 -7.30 -9.10 14.58
C PHE A 35 -7.27 -10.61 14.82
N PHE A 36 -6.21 -11.14 15.44
CA PHE A 36 -6.11 -12.57 15.75
C PHE A 36 -7.07 -13.01 16.83
N ASP A 37 -7.37 -12.17 17.82
CA ASP A 37 -8.38 -12.45 18.85
C ASP A 37 -9.77 -12.60 18.22
N ILE A 38 -10.12 -11.73 17.28
CA ILE A 38 -11.36 -11.84 16.50
C ILE A 38 -11.35 -13.12 15.66
N ALA A 39 -10.27 -13.41 14.96
CA ALA A 39 -10.15 -14.62 14.15
C ALA A 39 -10.25 -15.89 15.01
N ALA A 40 -9.68 -15.87 16.22
CA ALA A 40 -9.75 -16.96 17.18
C ALA A 40 -11.18 -17.21 17.68
N SER A 41 -11.96 -16.15 17.92
CA SER A 41 -13.38 -16.25 18.29
C SER A 41 -14.23 -16.90 17.19
N LEU A 42 -13.77 -16.84 15.95
CA LEU A 42 -14.37 -17.47 14.77
C LEU A 42 -13.81 -18.87 14.47
N GLY A 43 -13.03 -19.43 15.41
CA GLY A 43 -12.49 -20.79 15.32
C GLY A 43 -11.11 -20.90 14.66
N TYR A 44 -10.49 -19.77 14.25
CA TYR A 44 -9.14 -19.80 13.70
C TYR A 44 -8.09 -19.62 14.81
N ARG A 45 -7.22 -20.63 14.97
CA ARG A 45 -6.05 -20.54 15.88
C ARG A 45 -4.76 -20.49 15.06
N THR A 46 -3.97 -19.43 15.24
CA THR A 46 -2.61 -19.33 14.70
C THR A 46 -1.67 -20.29 15.46
N LYS A 47 -0.79 -20.93 14.70
CA LYS A 47 0.38 -21.62 15.25
C LYS A 47 1.58 -20.67 15.06
N GLY A 48 2.21 -20.23 16.14
CA GLY A 48 3.38 -19.37 16.12
C GLY A 48 3.21 -18.08 16.90
N LYS A 49 4.29 -17.32 17.01
CA LYS A 49 4.29 -16.00 17.65
C LYS A 49 3.79 -14.94 16.69
N ILE A 50 3.02 -14.00 17.18
CA ILE A 50 2.48 -12.89 16.37
C ILE A 50 3.60 -11.97 15.88
N GLU A 51 4.74 -11.93 16.57
CA GLU A 51 5.91 -11.14 16.20
C GLU A 51 6.66 -11.67 14.95
N GLU A 52 6.38 -12.91 14.54
CA GLU A 52 7.02 -13.57 13.40
C GLU A 52 6.08 -13.69 12.18
N ILE A 53 5.01 -12.88 12.14
CA ILE A 53 3.99 -12.98 11.10
C ILE A 53 4.45 -12.31 9.81
N GLU A 54 4.54 -13.13 8.77
CA GLU A 54 4.80 -12.67 7.42
C GLU A 54 3.52 -12.51 6.59
N PRO A 55 3.53 -11.66 5.54
CA PRO A 55 2.36 -11.38 4.70
C PRO A 55 1.68 -12.63 4.14
N TYR A 56 2.47 -13.66 3.75
CA TYR A 56 1.94 -14.90 3.21
C TYR A 56 1.12 -15.70 4.24
N MET A 57 1.44 -15.58 5.53
CA MET A 57 0.67 -16.24 6.60
C MET A 57 -0.73 -15.63 6.72
N LEU A 58 -0.83 -14.31 6.61
CA LEU A 58 -2.11 -13.60 6.61
C LEU A 58 -2.94 -13.96 5.37
N ALA A 59 -2.31 -14.01 4.20
CA ALA A 59 -2.97 -14.44 2.97
C ALA A 59 -3.48 -15.88 3.05
N ASN A 60 -2.69 -16.80 3.59
CA ASN A 60 -3.09 -18.20 3.76
C ASN A 60 -4.22 -18.37 4.78
N MET A 61 -4.23 -17.51 5.80
CA MET A 61 -5.32 -17.48 6.76
C MET A 61 -6.63 -17.08 6.08
N LEU A 62 -6.66 -15.96 5.33
CA LEU A 62 -7.86 -15.53 4.61
C LEU A 62 -8.36 -16.58 3.61
N ARG A 63 -7.45 -17.29 2.94
CA ARG A 63 -7.81 -18.37 2.01
C ARG A 63 -8.64 -19.50 2.65
N LYS A 64 -8.47 -19.75 3.96
CA LYS A 64 -9.24 -20.78 4.67
C LYS A 64 -10.71 -20.42 4.81
N PHE A 65 -11.03 -19.14 4.82
CA PHE A 65 -12.40 -18.63 4.90
C PHE A 65 -13.01 -18.31 3.53
N LYS A 66 -12.30 -18.67 2.45
CA LYS A 66 -12.75 -18.36 1.09
C LYS A 66 -14.13 -18.97 0.80
N GLY A 67 -15.07 -18.10 0.43
CA GLY A 67 -16.46 -18.48 0.17
C GLY A 67 -17.37 -18.50 1.39
N GLU A 68 -16.84 -18.27 2.58
CA GLU A 68 -17.65 -18.12 3.79
C GLU A 68 -18.11 -16.67 4.00
N VAL A 69 -19.21 -16.47 4.68
CA VAL A 69 -19.74 -15.14 5.01
C VAL A 69 -18.74 -14.30 5.81
N VAL A 70 -17.91 -14.98 6.59
CA VAL A 70 -16.89 -14.39 7.46
C VAL A 70 -15.67 -13.85 6.69
N GLU A 71 -15.43 -14.30 5.46
CA GLU A 71 -14.30 -13.88 4.63
C GLU A 71 -14.27 -12.36 4.43
N THR A 72 -15.40 -11.78 4.06
CA THR A 72 -15.50 -10.33 3.81
C THR A 72 -15.24 -9.52 5.07
N MET A 73 -15.75 -9.97 6.21
CA MET A 73 -15.55 -9.32 7.50
C MET A 73 -14.07 -9.36 7.91
N LEU A 74 -13.44 -10.53 7.90
CA LEU A 74 -12.03 -10.68 8.26
C LEU A 74 -11.11 -9.92 7.33
N SER A 75 -11.38 -9.93 6.03
CA SER A 75 -10.62 -9.15 5.05
C SER A 75 -10.71 -7.65 5.33
N THR A 76 -11.90 -7.15 5.68
CA THR A 76 -12.11 -5.73 6.02
C THR A 76 -11.35 -5.35 7.29
N ILE A 77 -11.44 -6.18 8.35
CA ILE A 77 -10.73 -5.96 9.61
C ILE A 77 -9.21 -5.99 9.38
N LEU A 78 -8.71 -6.97 8.60
CA LEU A 78 -7.28 -7.06 8.27
C LEU A 78 -6.81 -5.82 7.51
N LEU A 79 -7.56 -5.33 6.52
CA LEU A 79 -7.22 -4.11 5.79
C LEU A 79 -7.14 -2.88 6.72
N ARG A 80 -8.03 -2.78 7.72
CA ARG A 80 -7.98 -1.69 8.73
C ARG A 80 -6.80 -1.83 9.69
N THR A 81 -6.27 -3.04 9.85
CA THR A 81 -5.07 -3.32 10.66
C THR A 81 -3.79 -2.85 9.96
N MET A 82 -3.78 -2.89 8.63
CA MET A 82 -2.63 -2.50 7.82
C MET A 82 -2.37 -0.99 7.86
N ASN A 83 -1.10 -0.61 7.79
CA ASN A 83 -0.70 0.77 7.58
C ASN A 83 -1.00 1.19 6.13
N GLN A 84 -1.09 2.49 5.89
CA GLN A 84 -1.22 3.00 4.53
C GLN A 84 0.16 3.03 3.85
N ALA A 85 0.24 2.52 2.61
CA ALA A 85 1.45 2.66 1.82
C ALA A 85 1.68 4.14 1.47
N ARG A 86 2.94 4.58 1.43
CA ARG A 86 3.34 5.95 1.15
C ARG A 86 4.60 6.00 0.30
N TYR A 87 4.91 7.16 -0.23
CA TYR A 87 6.20 7.39 -0.89
C TYR A 87 7.24 7.84 0.13
N SER A 88 8.49 7.42 -0.08
CA SER A 88 9.62 7.76 0.79
C SER A 88 10.94 7.64 0.01
N ILE A 89 11.92 8.43 0.42
CA ILE A 89 13.30 8.28 -0.04
C ILE A 89 14.03 7.13 0.67
N ASN A 90 13.54 6.73 1.85
CA ASN A 90 14.10 5.64 2.63
C ASN A 90 13.33 4.36 2.30
N ASN A 91 14.05 3.37 1.78
CA ASN A 91 13.47 2.06 1.51
C ASN A 91 13.41 1.23 2.80
N ILE A 92 12.20 0.84 3.19
CA ILE A 92 11.94 -0.11 4.28
C ILE A 92 11.20 -1.36 3.80
N GLY A 93 11.07 -1.50 2.47
CA GLY A 93 10.28 -2.56 1.85
C GLY A 93 8.78 -2.27 1.78
N HIS A 94 8.05 -3.21 1.24
CA HIS A 94 6.59 -3.14 1.08
C HIS A 94 5.93 -4.40 1.66
N PHE A 95 5.52 -4.33 2.94
CA PHE A 95 4.99 -5.47 3.68
C PHE A 95 3.85 -6.19 2.93
N ALA A 96 2.82 -5.47 2.49
CA ALA A 96 1.65 -6.10 1.86
C ALA A 96 1.97 -6.82 0.53
N LEU A 97 3.07 -6.46 -0.15
CA LEU A 97 3.54 -7.12 -1.37
C LEU A 97 4.64 -8.15 -1.09
N ALA A 98 5.10 -8.26 0.16
CA ALA A 98 6.21 -9.12 0.57
C ALA A 98 7.49 -8.89 -0.27
N THR A 99 7.77 -7.64 -0.65
CA THR A 99 8.95 -7.28 -1.44
C THR A 99 9.86 -6.33 -0.66
N LYS A 100 11.19 -6.53 -0.84
CA LYS A 100 12.21 -5.71 -0.19
C LYS A 100 12.41 -4.36 -0.88
N TYR A 101 12.16 -4.32 -2.18
CA TYR A 101 12.39 -3.13 -3.02
C TYR A 101 11.17 -2.91 -3.88
N TYR A 102 10.56 -1.74 -3.75
CA TYR A 102 9.38 -1.45 -4.54
C TYR A 102 9.27 0.04 -4.85
N THR A 103 8.97 0.37 -6.09
CA THR A 103 8.62 1.72 -6.52
C THR A 103 7.44 1.68 -7.46
N HIS A 104 6.84 2.80 -7.72
CA HIS A 104 5.86 2.95 -8.78
C HIS A 104 6.55 3.46 -10.05
N PHE A 105 6.45 2.70 -11.15
CA PHE A 105 7.09 2.99 -12.43
C PHE A 105 6.15 2.88 -13.62
N THR A 106 5.17 1.98 -13.56
CA THR A 106 4.41 1.53 -14.73
C THR A 106 3.22 2.40 -15.13
N SER A 107 2.95 3.51 -14.43
CA SER A 107 1.77 4.36 -14.69
C SER A 107 2.06 5.87 -14.65
N PRO A 108 3.02 6.39 -15.46
CA PRO A 108 3.45 7.80 -15.39
C PRO A 108 2.39 8.81 -15.85
N ILE A 109 1.36 8.36 -16.58
CA ILE A 109 0.27 9.24 -17.07
C ILE A 109 -0.60 9.72 -15.90
N ARG A 110 -0.83 8.87 -14.89
CA ARG A 110 -1.78 9.13 -13.79
C ARG A 110 -1.13 9.27 -12.42
N ARG A 111 0.15 8.96 -12.28
CA ARG A 111 0.88 9.07 -11.02
C ARG A 111 2.17 9.86 -11.21
N TYR A 112 2.26 10.97 -10.50
CA TYR A 112 3.45 11.82 -10.56
C TYR A 112 4.74 11.12 -10.11
N PRO A 113 4.75 10.27 -9.05
CA PRO A 113 5.96 9.52 -8.68
C PRO A 113 6.49 8.61 -9.77
N ASP A 114 5.62 7.98 -10.56
CA ASP A 114 6.06 7.18 -11.72
C ASP A 114 6.77 8.06 -12.77
N LEU A 115 6.20 9.24 -13.07
CA LEU A 115 6.85 10.19 -13.97
C LEU A 115 8.20 10.67 -13.43
N LEU A 116 8.29 10.89 -12.11
CA LEU A 116 9.53 11.26 -11.44
C LEU A 116 10.57 10.15 -11.59
N VAL A 117 10.20 8.89 -11.40
CA VAL A 117 11.08 7.73 -11.62
C VAL A 117 11.57 7.68 -13.07
N HIS A 118 10.71 7.91 -14.06
CA HIS A 118 11.15 7.99 -15.47
C HIS A 118 12.16 9.10 -15.71
N ARG A 119 11.99 10.28 -15.09
CA ARG A 119 12.97 11.38 -15.16
C ARG A 119 14.31 11.00 -14.53
N MET A 120 14.28 10.32 -13.38
CA MET A 120 15.49 9.84 -12.69
C MET A 120 16.23 8.79 -13.53
N ILE A 121 15.50 7.84 -14.14
CA ILE A 121 16.07 6.87 -15.08
C ILE A 121 16.77 7.60 -16.22
N ARG A 122 16.11 8.59 -16.81
CA ARG A 122 16.72 9.37 -17.89
C ARG A 122 17.99 10.10 -17.45
N THR A 123 17.95 10.73 -16.27
CA THR A 123 19.11 11.44 -15.73
C THR A 123 20.26 10.49 -15.41
N TYR A 124 20.02 9.48 -14.61
CA TYR A 124 21.08 8.60 -14.11
C TYR A 124 21.59 7.59 -15.14
N LEU A 125 20.68 6.95 -15.91
CA LEU A 125 21.06 5.87 -16.82
C LEU A 125 21.29 6.33 -18.26
N PHE A 126 20.41 7.18 -18.82
CA PHE A 126 20.54 7.56 -20.21
C PHE A 126 21.55 8.70 -20.42
N ASN A 127 21.53 9.69 -19.53
CA ASN A 127 22.48 10.79 -19.56
C ASN A 127 23.79 10.49 -18.80
N GLY A 128 23.80 9.45 -17.95
CA GLY A 128 24.94 9.11 -17.09
C GLY A 128 25.28 10.18 -16.05
N ASP A 129 24.32 11.08 -15.73
CA ASP A 129 24.57 12.21 -14.85
C ASP A 129 24.36 11.81 -13.38
N VAL A 130 25.48 11.52 -12.72
CA VAL A 130 25.59 11.25 -11.29
C VAL A 130 26.50 12.28 -10.60
N SER A 131 26.57 13.51 -11.15
CA SER A 131 27.35 14.59 -10.57
C SER A 131 26.82 14.97 -9.18
N ASP A 132 27.71 15.50 -8.33
CA ASP A 132 27.35 15.94 -6.98
C ASP A 132 26.20 16.96 -7.02
N GLN A 133 26.19 17.87 -8.00
CA GLN A 133 25.12 18.86 -8.17
C GLN A 133 23.76 18.19 -8.44
N THR A 134 23.72 17.15 -9.27
CA THR A 134 22.50 16.41 -9.57
C THR A 134 22.03 15.60 -8.38
N ILE A 135 22.95 14.95 -7.67
CA ILE A 135 22.67 14.22 -6.43
C ILE A 135 22.09 15.14 -5.35
N ASP A 136 22.73 16.28 -5.08
CA ASP A 136 22.28 17.26 -4.07
C ASP A 136 20.90 17.84 -4.41
N ASN A 137 20.64 18.10 -5.70
CA ASN A 137 19.32 18.57 -6.13
C ASN A 137 18.23 17.53 -5.83
N PHE A 138 18.49 16.25 -6.09
CA PHE A 138 17.51 15.19 -5.76
C PHE A 138 17.38 14.97 -4.25
N ILE A 139 18.49 14.97 -3.49
CA ILE A 139 18.45 14.84 -2.02
C ILE A 139 17.56 15.93 -1.41
N THR A 140 17.68 17.16 -1.90
CA THR A 140 16.91 18.30 -1.40
C THR A 140 15.43 18.24 -1.76
N ARG A 141 15.09 17.81 -2.96
CA ARG A 141 13.71 17.90 -3.49
C ARG A 141 12.86 16.65 -3.29
N LEU A 142 13.47 15.47 -3.26
CA LEU A 142 12.72 14.21 -3.20
C LEU A 142 11.89 14.02 -1.92
N PRO A 143 12.34 14.44 -0.72
CA PRO A 143 11.52 14.32 0.49
C PRO A 143 10.17 15.02 0.35
N ASP A 144 10.16 16.30 -0.06
CA ASP A 144 8.94 17.09 -0.23
C ASP A 144 8.03 16.51 -1.33
N LEU A 145 8.63 16.02 -2.42
CA LEU A 145 7.88 15.39 -3.52
C LEU A 145 7.26 14.05 -3.09
N ALA A 146 7.93 13.28 -2.24
CA ALA A 146 7.40 12.03 -1.72
C ALA A 146 6.24 12.26 -0.75
N GLU A 147 6.39 13.24 0.15
CA GLU A 147 5.36 13.64 1.11
C GLU A 147 4.12 14.17 0.38
N SER A 148 4.29 15.20 -0.47
CA SER A 148 3.21 15.80 -1.25
C SER A 148 2.46 14.76 -2.09
N SER A 149 3.19 13.83 -2.74
CA SER A 149 2.59 12.77 -3.54
C SER A 149 1.73 11.83 -2.69
N SER A 150 2.17 11.52 -1.47
CA SER A 150 1.42 10.67 -0.54
C SER A 150 0.17 11.39 -0.03
N GLU A 151 0.27 12.68 0.27
CA GLU A 151 -0.87 13.49 0.70
C GLU A 151 -1.93 13.64 -0.39
N TYR A 152 -1.51 13.97 -1.62
CA TYR A 152 -2.43 14.09 -2.74
C TYR A 152 -3.11 12.76 -3.09
N GLU A 153 -2.39 11.65 -3.02
CA GLU A 153 -3.00 10.33 -3.18
C GLU A 153 -4.06 10.08 -2.11
N LYS A 154 -3.76 10.35 -0.85
CA LYS A 154 -4.73 10.22 0.24
C LYS A 154 -5.97 11.08 0.02
N ARG A 155 -5.78 12.36 -0.33
CA ARG A 155 -6.90 13.28 -0.63
C ARG A 155 -7.76 12.78 -1.78
N ALA A 156 -7.14 12.25 -2.85
CA ALA A 156 -7.87 11.70 -3.99
C ALA A 156 -8.71 10.47 -3.58
N VAL A 157 -8.15 9.56 -2.79
CA VAL A 157 -8.86 8.39 -2.26
C VAL A 157 -10.00 8.79 -1.33
N ASP A 158 -9.78 9.77 -0.46
CA ASP A 158 -10.83 10.26 0.44
C ASP A 158 -11.98 10.92 -0.33
N CYS A 159 -11.67 11.69 -1.37
CA CYS A 159 -12.67 12.27 -2.27
C CYS A 159 -13.48 11.18 -3.01
N GLU A 160 -12.80 10.15 -3.55
CA GLU A 160 -13.45 9.02 -4.21
C GLU A 160 -14.41 8.29 -3.25
N ARG A 161 -13.98 8.03 -2.02
CA ARG A 161 -14.80 7.38 -0.99
C ARG A 161 -16.04 8.21 -0.63
N GLU A 162 -15.91 9.54 -0.52
CA GLU A 162 -17.05 10.43 -0.24
C GLU A 162 -18.05 10.42 -1.38
N VAL A 163 -17.60 10.49 -2.63
CA VAL A 163 -18.47 10.41 -3.81
C VAL A 163 -19.16 9.04 -3.88
N ASP A 164 -18.44 7.96 -3.65
CA ASP A 164 -19.00 6.60 -3.63
C ASP A 164 -20.07 6.45 -2.52
N ARG A 165 -19.78 6.97 -1.32
CA ARG A 165 -20.76 7.00 -0.21
C ARG A 165 -22.00 7.80 -0.57
N MET A 166 -21.85 8.98 -1.13
CA MET A 166 -22.97 9.82 -1.59
C MET A 166 -23.84 9.07 -2.62
N LYS A 167 -23.19 8.43 -3.62
CA LYS A 167 -23.91 7.66 -4.65
C LYS A 167 -24.62 6.44 -4.10
N LYS A 168 -24.02 5.74 -3.14
CA LYS A 168 -24.68 4.64 -2.42
C LYS A 168 -25.90 5.12 -1.66
N CYS A 169 -25.82 6.26 -0.98
CA CYS A 169 -26.98 6.86 -0.30
C CYS A 169 -28.08 7.25 -1.29
N GLU A 170 -27.75 7.93 -2.39
CA GLU A 170 -28.72 8.27 -3.45
C GLU A 170 -29.41 7.02 -4.02
N TYR A 171 -28.64 5.96 -4.25
CA TYR A 171 -29.19 4.69 -4.71
C TYR A 171 -30.15 4.07 -3.70
N MET A 172 -29.80 4.05 -2.41
CA MET A 172 -30.62 3.49 -1.34
C MET A 172 -31.91 4.27 -1.06
N LEU A 173 -31.98 5.57 -1.40
CA LEU A 173 -33.23 6.34 -1.29
C LEU A 173 -34.40 5.72 -2.06
N LYS A 174 -34.11 4.96 -3.11
CA LYS A 174 -35.14 4.24 -3.91
C LYS A 174 -35.71 3.01 -3.19
N TYR A 175 -35.07 2.58 -2.10
CA TYR A 175 -35.37 1.33 -1.40
C TYR A 175 -35.64 1.52 0.08
N GLN A 176 -36.06 2.70 0.51
CA GLN A 176 -36.21 3.08 1.93
C GLN A 176 -37.17 2.16 2.73
N GLU A 177 -38.15 1.56 2.06
CA GLU A 177 -39.14 0.68 2.72
C GLU A 177 -38.77 -0.81 2.64
N GLN A 178 -37.58 -1.14 2.11
CA GLN A 178 -37.16 -2.52 1.98
C GLN A 178 -36.26 -2.95 3.13
N THR A 179 -36.39 -4.21 3.53
CA THR A 179 -35.52 -4.84 4.53
C THR A 179 -34.40 -5.60 3.84
N PHE A 180 -33.17 -5.34 4.25
CA PHE A 180 -31.98 -6.00 3.72
C PHE A 180 -31.28 -6.84 4.79
N ARG A 181 -30.67 -7.95 4.38
CA ARG A 181 -29.71 -8.66 5.22
C ARG A 181 -28.35 -7.99 5.12
N GLY A 182 -27.74 -7.71 6.24
CA GLY A 182 -26.43 -7.07 6.34
C GLY A 182 -25.54 -7.76 7.36
N ILE A 183 -24.24 -7.49 7.27
CA ILE A 183 -23.23 -7.93 8.23
C ILE A 183 -22.64 -6.67 8.86
N VAL A 184 -22.58 -6.62 10.18
CA VAL A 184 -21.89 -5.54 10.89
C VAL A 184 -20.39 -5.84 10.86
N SER A 185 -19.59 -4.87 10.32
CA SER A 185 -18.14 -4.99 10.15
C SER A 185 -17.37 -3.83 10.80
#